data_247500c989eb0b97c7f1ed4002b6ac70
#
_entry.id   247500c989eb0b97c7f1ed4002b6ac70
#
_cell.length_a   1.000
_cell.length_b   1.000
_cell.length_c   1.000
_cell.angle_alpha   90.00
_cell.angle_beta   90.00
_cell.angle_gamma   90.00
#
_symmetry.space_group_name_H-M   'P 1'
#
loop_
_entity.id
_entity.type
_entity.pdbx_description
1 polymer ?
#
loop_
_entity_poly.entity_id
_entity_poly.type
_entity_poly.pdbx_seq_one_letter_code
_entity_poly.pdbx_strand_id
1 'polypeptide(L)'
;MVAVPTGPINGITVLDFDIRDYYNGIHNFIAEGYKIPTTAGAHTPSGGFHLYFNSGNEVLPNSVSKLAIGVDVRGDGGYVIAPPSQSVQGAYKWETDWFHPKKG
;
A
#
# COMPACT_ATOMS: atom_id res chain seq x y z
N MET A 1 10.59 -11.67 -9.32
CA MET A 1 9.74 -10.81 -8.46
C MET A 1 8.58 -11.61 -7.90
N VAL A 2 8.10 -11.19 -6.75
CA VAL A 2 6.95 -11.84 -6.11
C VAL A 2 5.72 -10.98 -6.31
N ALA A 3 4.78 -11.45 -7.13
CA ALA A 3 3.49 -10.80 -7.32
C ALA A 3 2.45 -11.49 -6.43
N VAL A 4 1.72 -10.69 -5.66
CA VAL A 4 0.69 -11.19 -4.75
C VAL A 4 -0.68 -10.74 -5.27
N PRO A 5 -1.53 -11.66 -5.73
CA PRO A 5 -2.89 -11.31 -6.11
C PRO A 5 -3.67 -10.76 -4.91
N THR A 6 -4.37 -9.65 -5.11
CA THR A 6 -5.22 -9.03 -4.11
C THR A 6 -6.67 -9.46 -4.28
N GLY A 7 -7.50 -9.12 -3.29
CA GLY A 7 -8.90 -9.49 -3.26
C GLY A 7 -9.17 -10.79 -2.52
N PRO A 8 -10.39 -11.34 -2.66
CA PRO A 8 -10.82 -12.52 -1.88
C PRO A 8 -9.96 -13.76 -2.04
N ILE A 9 -9.26 -13.89 -3.17
CA ILE A 9 -8.39 -15.06 -3.43
C ILE A 9 -7.33 -15.24 -2.35
N ASN A 10 -6.81 -14.14 -1.78
CA ASN A 10 -5.84 -14.14 -0.69
C ASN A 10 -6.35 -13.40 0.56
N GLY A 11 -7.55 -12.86 0.51
CA GLY A 11 -8.13 -12.10 1.63
C GLY A 11 -7.39 -10.81 1.92
N ILE A 12 -6.73 -10.21 0.94
CA ILE A 12 -5.86 -9.04 1.11
C ILE A 12 -6.31 -7.91 0.20
N THR A 13 -6.39 -6.71 0.76
CA THR A 13 -6.52 -5.46 0.00
C THR A 13 -5.32 -4.59 0.33
N VAL A 14 -4.78 -3.90 -0.67
CA VAL A 14 -3.62 -3.05 -0.51
C VAL A 14 -3.95 -1.63 -0.92
N LEU A 15 -3.57 -0.66 -0.07
CA LEU A 15 -3.54 0.74 -0.47
C LEU A 15 -2.13 1.04 -0.98
N ASP A 16 -2.07 1.51 -2.21
CA ASP A 16 -0.83 1.85 -2.89
C ASP A 16 -0.70 3.37 -2.91
N PHE A 17 0.21 3.90 -2.08
CA PHE A 17 0.48 5.33 -1.98
C PHE A 17 1.62 5.69 -2.92
N ASP A 18 1.31 6.51 -3.91
CA ASP A 18 2.29 7.02 -4.84
C ASP A 18 2.80 8.38 -4.36
N ILE A 19 4.11 8.56 -4.37
CA ILE A 19 4.76 9.78 -3.90
C ILE A 19 5.65 10.30 -5.03
N ARG A 20 5.37 11.52 -5.48
CA ARG A 20 6.09 12.21 -6.54
C ARG A 20 6.51 13.60 -6.05
N ASP A 21 7.32 14.31 -6.85
CA ASP A 21 7.78 15.66 -6.50
C ASP A 21 6.62 16.64 -6.33
N TYR A 22 5.52 16.41 -7.05
CA TYR A 22 4.39 17.34 -7.10
C TYR A 22 3.14 16.82 -6.36
N TYR A 23 3.18 15.65 -5.76
CA TYR A 23 2.13 15.20 -4.84
C TYR A 23 2.64 14.06 -3.94
N ASN A 24 1.95 13.89 -2.81
CA ASN A 24 2.23 12.83 -1.86
C ASN A 24 0.90 12.16 -1.47
N GLY A 25 0.72 10.91 -1.90
CA GLY A 25 -0.50 10.16 -1.65
C GLY A 25 -0.83 10.00 -0.17
N ILE A 26 0.18 9.83 0.69
CA ILE A 26 -0.03 9.70 2.13
C ILE A 26 -0.58 11.01 2.70
N HIS A 27 0.03 12.15 2.37
CA HIS A 27 -0.45 13.47 2.81
C HIS A 27 -1.86 13.74 2.31
N ASN A 28 -2.15 13.41 1.06
CA ASN A 28 -3.48 13.62 0.47
C ASN A 28 -4.53 12.75 1.14
N PHE A 29 -4.18 11.51 1.48
CA PHE A 29 -5.06 10.59 2.18
C PHE A 29 -5.44 11.13 3.56
N ILE A 30 -4.47 11.61 4.31
CA ILE A 30 -4.70 12.21 5.63
C ILE A 30 -5.52 13.49 5.49
N ALA A 31 -5.26 14.31 4.47
CA ALA A 31 -6.00 15.54 4.23
C ALA A 31 -7.48 15.31 3.92
N GLU A 32 -7.83 14.15 3.36
CA GLU A 32 -9.22 13.76 3.12
C GLU A 32 -9.92 13.27 4.39
N GLY A 33 -9.22 13.22 5.52
CA GLY A 33 -9.80 12.82 6.81
C GLY A 33 -9.56 11.36 7.18
N TYR A 34 -8.85 10.62 6.36
CA TYR A 34 -8.51 9.22 6.68
C TYR A 34 -7.32 9.18 7.64
N LYS A 35 -7.24 8.11 8.40
CA LYS A 35 -6.12 7.85 9.29
C LYS A 35 -5.31 6.67 8.77
N ILE A 36 -3.99 6.74 8.96
CA ILE A 36 -3.10 5.62 8.63
C ILE A 36 -3.11 4.65 9.81
N PRO A 37 -3.69 3.45 9.66
CA PRO A 37 -3.68 2.47 10.75
C PRO A 37 -2.33 1.77 10.83
N THR A 38 -2.03 1.19 11.98
CA THR A 38 -0.88 0.32 12.15
C THR A 38 -1.20 -1.05 11.56
N THR A 39 -0.64 -1.33 10.41
CA THR A 39 -0.80 -2.61 9.70
C THR A 39 0.47 -2.91 8.93
N ALA A 40 0.58 -4.07 8.33
CA ALA A 40 1.76 -4.41 7.53
C ALA A 40 1.92 -3.42 6.39
N GLY A 41 3.11 -2.90 6.23
CA GLY A 41 3.43 -1.94 5.18
C GLY A 41 4.77 -2.24 4.53
N ALA A 42 4.94 -1.79 3.29
CA ALA A 42 6.18 -1.99 2.53
C ALA A 42 6.52 -0.73 1.75
N HIS A 43 7.80 -0.37 1.77
CA HIS A 43 8.34 0.68 0.92
C HIS A 43 8.59 0.14 -0.47
N THR A 44 8.26 0.92 -1.49
CA THR A 44 8.49 0.55 -2.88
C THR A 44 9.75 1.23 -3.43
N PRO A 45 10.37 0.66 -4.50
CA PRO A 45 11.60 1.24 -5.06
C PRO A 45 11.45 2.67 -5.57
N SER A 46 10.25 3.06 -5.96
CA SER A 46 9.99 4.42 -6.47
C SER A 46 9.75 5.46 -5.37
N GLY A 47 9.90 5.07 -4.09
CA GLY A 47 9.66 5.96 -2.95
C GLY A 47 8.21 5.98 -2.47
N GLY A 48 7.35 5.12 -3.02
CA GLY A 48 5.98 4.96 -2.57
C GLY A 48 5.86 4.01 -1.38
N PHE A 49 4.61 3.67 -1.05
CA PHE A 49 4.33 2.85 0.12
C PHE A 49 3.07 2.02 -0.09
N HIS A 50 3.12 0.76 0.33
CA HIS A 50 1.96 -0.14 0.32
C HIS A 50 1.51 -0.43 1.75
N LEU A 51 0.20 -0.31 2.02
CA LEU A 51 -0.41 -0.78 3.26
C LEU A 51 -1.27 -2.00 2.96
N TYR A 52 -1.05 -3.08 3.70
CA TYR A 52 -1.74 -4.34 3.52
C TYR A 52 -2.85 -4.48 4.56
N PHE A 53 -4.04 -4.83 4.11
CA PHE A 53 -5.20 -5.04 4.97
C PHE A 53 -5.76 -6.44 4.78
N ASN A 54 -6.17 -7.06 5.88
CA ASN A 54 -6.91 -8.30 5.82
C ASN A 54 -8.37 -7.96 5.54
N SER A 55 -8.83 -8.26 4.33
CA SER A 55 -10.19 -8.00 3.89
C SER A 55 -11.05 -9.26 3.80
N GLY A 56 -10.46 -10.43 4.03
CA GLY A 56 -11.20 -11.69 4.02
C GLY A 56 -11.91 -11.93 2.68
N ASN A 57 -13.20 -12.18 2.74
CA ASN A 57 -14.02 -12.45 1.57
C ASN A 57 -14.67 -11.20 0.97
N GLU A 58 -14.39 -10.03 1.50
CA GLU A 58 -14.95 -8.80 0.94
C GLU A 58 -14.42 -8.55 -0.47
N VAL A 59 -15.32 -8.20 -1.37
CA VAL A 59 -14.98 -7.87 -2.76
C VAL A 59 -14.89 -6.36 -2.88
N LEU A 60 -13.65 -5.86 -2.81
CA LEU A 60 -13.39 -4.43 -2.95
C LEU A 60 -12.81 -4.19 -4.35
N PRO A 61 -13.38 -3.24 -5.11
CA PRO A 61 -12.88 -3.00 -6.46
C PRO A 61 -11.52 -2.31 -6.46
N ASN A 62 -10.75 -2.55 -7.51
CA ASN A 62 -9.58 -1.72 -7.77
C ASN A 62 -10.02 -0.29 -8.07
N SER A 63 -9.24 0.68 -7.63
CA SER A 63 -9.49 2.07 -7.97
C SER A 63 -8.19 2.86 -8.07
N VAL A 64 -8.22 3.96 -8.82
CA VAL A 64 -7.08 4.85 -9.02
C VAL A 64 -7.50 6.23 -8.55
N SER A 65 -6.82 6.77 -7.56
CA SER A 65 -6.99 8.13 -7.03
C SER A 65 -8.42 8.49 -6.60
N LYS A 66 -9.27 7.52 -6.31
CA LYS A 66 -10.66 7.79 -5.88
C LYS A 66 -10.75 8.25 -4.42
N LEU A 67 -9.93 7.69 -3.55
CA LEU A 67 -9.91 8.08 -2.13
C LEU A 67 -9.18 9.41 -1.96
N ALA A 68 -8.07 9.57 -2.65
CA ALA A 68 -7.25 10.76 -2.65
C ALA A 68 -6.27 10.67 -3.82
N ILE A 69 -5.78 11.80 -4.29
CA ILE A 69 -4.78 11.83 -5.38
C ILE A 69 -3.52 11.09 -4.92
N GLY A 70 -3.06 10.14 -5.70
CA GLY A 70 -1.88 9.33 -5.41
C GLY A 70 -2.16 8.12 -4.52
N VAL A 71 -3.42 7.74 -4.35
CA VAL A 71 -3.81 6.55 -3.57
C VAL A 71 -4.62 5.62 -4.46
N ASP A 72 -4.08 4.45 -4.73
CA ASP A 72 -4.77 3.41 -5.49
C ASP A 72 -5.19 2.27 -4.56
N VAL A 73 -6.35 1.70 -4.84
CA VAL A 73 -6.80 0.50 -4.14
C VAL A 73 -6.54 -0.71 -5.03
N ARG A 74 -5.79 -1.67 -4.52
CA ARG A 74 -5.60 -2.97 -5.15
C ARG A 74 -6.49 -3.98 -4.42
N GLY A 75 -7.62 -4.28 -5.02
CA GLY A 75 -8.63 -5.16 -4.47
C GLY A 75 -8.88 -6.37 -5.35
N ASP A 76 -10.15 -6.69 -5.61
CA ASP A 76 -10.54 -7.85 -6.41
C ASP A 76 -9.95 -7.78 -7.82
N GLY A 77 -9.24 -8.85 -8.20
CA GLY A 77 -8.64 -8.96 -9.52
C GLY A 77 -7.35 -8.15 -9.70
N GLY A 78 -6.84 -7.50 -8.65
CA GLY A 78 -5.59 -6.77 -8.68
C GLY A 78 -4.42 -7.61 -8.21
N TYR A 79 -3.26 -6.98 -8.18
CA TYR A 79 -2.06 -7.57 -7.60
C TYR A 79 -1.09 -6.48 -7.16
N VAL A 80 -0.15 -6.84 -6.30
CA VAL A 80 0.97 -5.98 -5.92
C VAL A 80 2.26 -6.77 -6.00
N ILE A 81 3.36 -6.07 -6.19
CA ILE A 81 4.71 -6.64 -6.04
C ILE A 81 5.10 -6.47 -4.58
N ALA A 82 5.58 -7.54 -3.97
CA ALA A 82 5.87 -7.57 -2.54
C ALA A 82 7.34 -7.85 -2.25
N PRO A 83 7.84 -7.48 -1.06
CA PRO A 83 9.17 -7.89 -0.62
C PRO A 83 9.31 -9.43 -0.67
N PRO A 84 10.48 -9.99 -0.97
CA PRO A 84 11.77 -9.31 -1.13
C PRO A 84 12.09 -8.92 -2.58
N SER A 85 11.10 -8.65 -3.39
CA SER A 85 11.30 -8.32 -4.82
C SER A 85 12.23 -7.13 -5.00
N GLN A 86 12.92 -7.12 -6.14
CA GLN A 86 13.80 -6.03 -6.54
C GLN A 86 13.50 -5.62 -7.98
N SER A 87 13.71 -4.34 -8.26
CA SER A 87 13.67 -3.78 -9.61
C SER A 87 14.95 -3.03 -9.87
N VAL A 88 15.10 -2.47 -11.09
CA VAL A 88 16.26 -1.63 -11.43
C VAL A 88 16.34 -0.38 -10.55
N GLN A 89 15.24 0.06 -9.96
CA GLN A 89 15.19 1.23 -9.08
C GLN A 89 15.54 0.92 -7.62
N GLY A 90 15.51 -0.36 -7.21
CA GLY A 90 15.79 -0.76 -5.84
C GLY A 90 14.92 -1.92 -5.38
N ALA A 91 14.81 -2.09 -4.08
CA ALA A 91 14.11 -3.20 -3.45
C ALA A 91 12.79 -2.77 -2.82
N TYR A 92 11.84 -3.71 -2.79
CA TYR A 92 10.64 -3.62 -1.94
C TYR A 92 11.04 -4.07 -0.54
N LYS A 93 10.74 -3.28 0.47
CA LYS A 93 11.16 -3.56 1.85
C LYS A 93 10.01 -3.39 2.81
N TRP A 94 9.83 -4.38 3.71
CA TRP A 94 8.85 -4.25 4.77
C TRP A 94 9.21 -3.10 5.70
N GLU A 95 8.17 -2.35 6.11
CA GLU A 95 8.31 -1.33 7.14
C GLU A 95 8.30 -2.01 8.51
N THR A 96 9.40 -1.90 9.24
CA THR A 96 9.57 -2.55 10.53
C THR A 96 9.25 -1.65 11.72
N ASP A 97 9.27 -0.33 11.52
CA ASP A 97 9.02 0.63 12.60
C ASP A 97 7.59 0.61 13.12
N TRP A 98 6.64 0.14 12.30
CA TRP A 98 5.26 -0.04 12.72
C TRP A 98 5.12 -0.99 13.91
N PHE A 99 5.99 -1.99 13.98
CA PHE A 99 5.98 -3.04 15.00
C PHE A 99 6.80 -2.68 16.23
N HIS A 100 7.47 -1.54 16.18
CA HIS A 100 8.30 -1.03 17.26
C HIS A 100 7.87 0.41 17.56
N PRO A 101 6.74 0.62 18.25
CA PRO A 101 6.24 1.96 18.50
C PRO A 101 7.26 2.77 19.26
N LYS A 102 7.52 3.97 18.77
CA LYS A 102 8.46 4.88 19.41
C LYS A 102 7.90 5.32 20.75
N LYS A 103 8.75 5.28 21.77
CA LYS A 103 8.40 5.82 23.07
C LYS A 103 8.37 7.34 23.02
N GLY A 104 7.36 7.92 23.50
CA GLY A 104 7.29 9.35 23.71
C GLY A 104 6.57 10.15 22.74
#